data_59523b2ee0488b828458f608848fac4a
#
_entry.id   59523b2ee0488b828458f608848fac4a
#
_cell.length_a   1.000
_cell.length_b   1.000
_cell.length_c   1.000
_cell.angle_alpha   90.00
_cell.angle_beta   90.00
_cell.angle_gamma   90.00
#
_symmetry.space_group_name_H-M   'P 1'
#
loop_
_entity.id
_entity.type
_entity.pdbx_description
1 polymer ?
#
loop_
_entity_poly.entity_id
_entity_poly.type
_entity_poly.pdbx_seq_one_letter_code
_entity_poly.pdbx_strand_id
1 'polypeptide(L)'
;MTSVVQWGGAKALLHSHDLDGNYNDHYYFNPYNPMSEKTRYTDEELAEFRALINEKLEVARQQFEEIIATLNKRNSNDIDDTMPTYHTLEEGSSVQSMEEQMVAAERLKKFITGLQQALLRIENKTYGICRVTKKLIPKERLRAVPHATLSIEAKLAQGK
;
A
#
# COMPACT_ATOMS: atom_id res chain seq x y z
N MET A 1 -12.03 34.56 33.43
CA MET A 1 -13.11 35.41 32.88
C MET A 1 -13.52 34.85 31.52
N THR A 2 -14.68 34.19 31.49
CA THR A 2 -15.23 33.58 30.27
C THR A 2 -16.10 34.61 29.55
N SER A 3 -15.67 35.09 28.39
CA SER A 3 -16.52 35.94 27.56
C SER A 3 -17.37 35.07 26.63
N VAL A 4 -18.68 35.14 26.78
CA VAL A 4 -19.65 34.48 25.90
C VAL A 4 -20.02 35.45 24.79
N VAL A 5 -19.70 35.10 23.56
CA VAL A 5 -20.17 35.82 22.38
C VAL A 5 -21.35 35.05 21.79
N GLN A 6 -22.53 35.65 21.79
CA GLN A 6 -23.77 35.04 21.30
C GLN A 6 -24.02 35.53 19.84
N TRP A 7 -23.92 34.62 18.87
CA TRP A 7 -24.40 34.82 17.51
C TRP A 7 -25.42 33.71 17.17
N GLY A 8 -26.66 34.10 16.93
CA GLY A 8 -27.66 33.30 16.20
C GLY A 8 -27.98 31.91 16.80
N GLY A 9 -28.30 31.82 18.08
CA GLY A 9 -29.00 30.64 18.63
C GLY A 9 -28.18 29.41 18.97
N ALA A 10 -26.87 29.38 18.74
CA ALA A 10 -26.01 28.27 19.18
C ALA A 10 -24.92 28.78 20.12
N LYS A 11 -24.83 28.18 21.33
CA LYS A 11 -23.78 28.48 22.31
C LYS A 11 -22.48 27.79 21.86
N ALA A 12 -21.49 28.55 21.37
CA ALA A 12 -20.14 28.08 21.20
C ALA A 12 -19.36 28.29 22.50
N LEU A 13 -18.93 27.23 23.16
CA LEU A 13 -17.98 27.28 24.27
C LEU A 13 -16.58 27.34 23.71
N LEU A 14 -15.93 28.50 23.80
CA LEU A 14 -14.49 28.64 23.56
C LEU A 14 -13.76 28.15 24.81
N HIS A 15 -13.07 27.03 24.71
CA HIS A 15 -12.18 26.54 25.75
C HIS A 15 -10.83 27.25 25.63
N SER A 16 -10.38 27.81 26.73
CA SER A 16 -9.07 28.39 26.93
C SER A 16 -7.96 27.33 26.74
N HIS A 17 -6.89 27.71 26.10
CA HIS A 17 -5.63 26.95 26.01
C HIS A 17 -5.17 26.49 27.39
N ASP A 18 -4.97 25.20 27.57
CA ASP A 18 -4.17 24.67 28.65
C ASP A 18 -2.69 24.84 28.32
N LEU A 19 -1.91 25.36 29.27
CA LEU A 19 -0.53 25.81 29.12
C LEU A 19 0.50 24.68 28.88
N ASP A 20 0.06 23.43 28.75
CA ASP A 20 0.94 22.25 28.67
C ASP A 20 1.17 21.71 27.26
N GLY A 21 0.78 22.43 26.21
CA GLY A 21 1.19 22.13 24.82
C GLY A 21 0.76 20.76 24.28
N ASN A 22 -0.16 20.07 24.95
CA ASN A 22 -0.67 18.79 24.49
C ASN A 22 -1.82 19.03 23.50
N TYR A 23 -1.53 18.85 22.23
CA TYR A 23 -2.52 18.90 21.17
C TYR A 23 -3.42 17.67 21.28
N ASN A 24 -4.48 17.76 22.09
CA ASN A 24 -5.56 16.81 22.08
C ASN A 24 -6.37 17.05 20.80
N ASP A 25 -6.09 16.24 19.76
CA ASP A 25 -6.91 16.11 18.56
C ASP A 25 -8.29 15.52 18.89
N HIS A 26 -9.05 16.20 19.75
CA HIS A 26 -10.47 15.98 19.85
C HIS A 26 -11.11 16.68 18.65
N TYR A 27 -11.41 15.91 17.64
CA TYR A 27 -12.18 16.33 16.48
C TYR A 27 -13.46 17.03 16.93
N TYR A 28 -13.49 18.36 16.77
CA TYR A 28 -14.77 19.07 16.84
C TYR A 28 -15.59 18.63 15.63
N PHE A 29 -16.59 17.79 15.89
CA PHE A 29 -17.67 17.55 14.96
C PHE A 29 -18.36 18.90 14.73
N ASN A 30 -18.09 19.53 13.61
CA ASN A 30 -18.82 20.72 13.18
C ASN A 30 -20.02 20.27 12.33
N PRO A 31 -21.25 20.26 12.88
CA PRO A 31 -22.43 19.78 12.17
C PRO A 31 -22.82 20.68 10.98
N TYR A 32 -22.21 21.87 10.85
CA TYR A 32 -22.48 22.83 9.79
C TYR A 32 -21.48 22.81 8.64
N ASN A 33 -20.46 21.95 8.67
CA ASN A 33 -19.58 21.74 7.54
C ASN A 33 -19.78 20.32 7.01
N PRO A 34 -20.74 20.08 6.10
CA PRO A 34 -20.98 18.77 5.49
C PRO A 34 -19.84 18.30 4.59
N MET A 35 -18.77 19.09 4.44
CA MET A 35 -17.58 18.80 3.68
C MET A 35 -16.30 18.95 4.50
N SER A 36 -16.24 18.42 5.72
CA SER A 36 -14.94 18.03 6.26
C SER A 36 -14.43 16.87 5.40
N GLU A 37 -13.73 17.18 4.30
CA GLU A 37 -13.07 16.16 3.51
C GLU A 37 -12.22 15.34 4.48
N LYS A 38 -12.59 14.07 4.65
CA LYS A 38 -11.88 13.13 5.50
C LYS A 38 -10.42 13.13 5.05
N THR A 39 -9.53 13.63 5.90
CA THR A 39 -8.11 13.81 5.56
C THR A 39 -7.29 12.55 5.76
N ARG A 40 -7.78 11.61 6.60
CA ARG A 40 -7.14 10.32 6.88
C ARG A 40 -8.16 9.23 7.16
N TYR A 41 -7.75 7.97 7.04
CA TYR A 41 -8.54 6.82 7.43
C TYR A 41 -8.57 6.66 8.96
N THR A 42 -9.68 6.13 9.50
CA THR A 42 -9.81 5.79 10.92
C THR A 42 -8.94 4.60 11.28
N ASP A 43 -8.64 4.42 12.56
CA ASP A 43 -7.82 3.28 13.03
C ASP A 43 -8.50 1.94 12.73
N GLU A 44 -9.84 1.88 12.73
CA GLU A 44 -10.62 0.69 12.33
C GLU A 44 -10.44 0.37 10.83
N GLU A 45 -10.54 1.38 9.97
CA GLU A 45 -10.30 1.22 8.53
C GLU A 45 -8.85 0.83 8.22
N LEU A 46 -7.90 1.37 8.97
CA LEU A 46 -6.49 1.00 8.85
C LEU A 46 -6.25 -0.45 9.28
N ALA A 47 -6.98 -0.96 10.29
CA ALA A 47 -6.92 -2.36 10.71
C ALA A 47 -7.48 -3.30 9.62
N GLU A 48 -8.59 -2.92 8.96
CA GLU A 48 -9.13 -3.65 7.79
C GLU A 48 -8.10 -3.75 6.67
N PHE A 49 -7.47 -2.63 6.30
CA PHE A 49 -6.44 -2.61 5.28
C PHE A 49 -5.18 -3.38 5.68
N ARG A 50 -4.80 -3.36 6.95
CA ARG A 50 -3.67 -4.16 7.48
C ARG A 50 -3.92 -5.65 7.28
N ALA A 51 -5.11 -6.15 7.61
CA ALA A 51 -5.47 -7.55 7.41
C ALA A 51 -5.40 -7.94 5.93
N LEU A 52 -5.99 -7.15 5.04
CA LEU A 52 -5.97 -7.37 3.60
C LEU A 52 -4.55 -7.35 3.00
N ILE A 53 -3.68 -6.45 3.49
CA ILE A 53 -2.29 -6.36 3.03
C ILE A 53 -1.50 -7.57 3.50
N ASN A 54 -1.68 -8.03 4.75
CA ASN A 54 -1.00 -9.21 5.26
C ASN A 54 -1.39 -10.47 4.49
N GLU A 55 -2.67 -10.67 4.18
CA GLU A 55 -3.14 -11.77 3.35
C GLU A 55 -2.46 -11.78 1.97
N LYS A 56 -2.47 -10.63 1.28
CA LYS A 56 -1.81 -10.50 -0.02
C LYS A 56 -0.29 -10.67 0.04
N LEU A 57 0.33 -10.23 1.13
CA LEU A 57 1.76 -10.37 1.35
C LEU A 57 2.16 -11.84 1.51
N GLU A 58 1.37 -12.61 2.24
CA GLU A 58 1.61 -14.04 2.44
C GLU A 58 1.51 -14.82 1.12
N VAL A 59 0.43 -14.58 0.36
CA VAL A 59 0.26 -15.20 -0.96
C VAL A 59 1.41 -14.83 -1.91
N ALA A 60 1.83 -13.56 -1.93
CA ALA A 60 2.91 -13.11 -2.80
C ALA A 60 4.26 -13.73 -2.41
N ARG A 61 4.52 -13.94 -1.12
CA ARG A 61 5.73 -14.62 -0.63
C ARG A 61 5.75 -16.08 -1.07
N GLN A 62 4.66 -16.80 -0.89
CA GLN A 62 4.55 -18.20 -1.32
C GLN A 62 4.81 -18.34 -2.82
N GLN A 63 4.18 -17.51 -3.64
CA GLN A 63 4.41 -17.52 -5.09
C GLN A 63 5.87 -17.20 -5.46
N PHE A 64 6.48 -16.27 -4.75
CA PHE A 64 7.90 -15.94 -4.98
C PHE A 64 8.82 -17.11 -4.63
N GLU A 65 8.59 -17.78 -3.50
CA GLU A 65 9.35 -18.94 -3.07
C GLU A 65 9.21 -20.13 -4.04
N GLU A 66 8.00 -20.37 -4.57
CA GLU A 66 7.75 -21.40 -5.58
C GLU A 66 8.55 -21.17 -6.86
N ILE A 67 8.58 -19.91 -7.36
CA ILE A 67 9.37 -19.57 -8.55
C ILE A 67 10.86 -19.76 -8.28
N ILE A 68 11.37 -19.28 -7.14
CA ILE A 68 12.78 -19.43 -6.78
C ILE A 68 13.16 -20.92 -6.62
N ALA A 69 12.31 -21.73 -5.99
CA ALA A 69 12.54 -23.18 -5.85
C ALA A 69 12.59 -23.86 -7.24
N THR A 70 11.76 -23.47 -8.18
CA THR A 70 11.76 -24.00 -9.56
C THR A 70 13.04 -23.62 -10.29
N LEU A 71 13.48 -22.36 -10.19
CA LEU A 71 14.72 -21.89 -10.79
C LEU A 71 15.94 -22.63 -10.22
N ASN A 72 15.98 -22.82 -8.90
CA ASN A 72 17.09 -23.53 -8.25
C ASN A 72 17.16 -25.02 -8.63
N LYS A 73 16.02 -25.70 -8.76
CA LYS A 73 15.98 -27.10 -9.20
C LYS A 73 16.54 -27.28 -10.62
N ARG A 74 16.25 -26.35 -11.52
CA ARG A 74 16.79 -26.37 -12.87
C ARG A 74 18.32 -26.16 -12.88
N ASN A 75 18.83 -25.20 -12.12
CA ASN A 75 20.25 -24.92 -12.02
C ASN A 75 21.04 -26.11 -11.40
N SER A 76 20.43 -26.89 -10.50
CA SER A 76 21.11 -28.06 -9.91
C SER A 76 21.11 -29.28 -10.81
N ASN A 77 20.17 -29.40 -11.75
CA ASN A 77 20.14 -30.49 -12.72
C ASN A 77 21.11 -30.29 -13.89
N ASP A 78 21.62 -29.08 -14.10
CA ASP A 78 22.57 -28.75 -15.18
C ASP A 78 24.02 -29.14 -14.84
N ILE A 79 24.28 -29.65 -13.62
CA ILE A 79 25.64 -30.01 -13.16
C ILE A 79 25.95 -31.50 -13.34
N ASP A 80 24.98 -32.34 -13.65
CA ASP A 80 25.14 -33.79 -13.64
C ASP A 80 24.77 -34.48 -14.96
N ASP A 81 25.27 -33.98 -16.12
CA ASP A 81 25.22 -34.83 -17.32
C ASP A 81 26.40 -34.63 -18.27
N THR A 82 27.28 -35.60 -18.24
CA THR A 82 28.30 -35.89 -19.24
C THR A 82 27.68 -36.72 -20.38
N MET A 83 26.81 -36.15 -21.22
CA MET A 83 26.50 -36.74 -22.54
C MET A 83 26.04 -35.68 -23.53
N PRO A 84 26.79 -35.46 -24.64
CA PRO A 84 26.34 -34.54 -25.69
C PRO A 84 25.41 -35.28 -26.65
N THR A 85 24.11 -35.02 -26.56
CA THR A 85 23.18 -35.54 -27.58
C THR A 85 21.96 -34.62 -27.76
N TYR A 86 21.91 -33.91 -28.91
CA TYR A 86 20.74 -33.41 -29.62
C TYR A 86 19.68 -32.59 -28.86
N HIS A 87 20.04 -31.49 -28.18
CA HIS A 87 19.07 -30.63 -27.49
C HIS A 87 18.96 -29.18 -27.99
N THR A 88 19.41 -28.88 -29.23
CA THR A 88 19.48 -27.49 -29.71
C THR A 88 18.16 -26.80 -29.95
N LEU A 89 17.04 -27.52 -30.02
CA LEU A 89 15.69 -26.92 -30.19
C LEU A 89 14.90 -26.78 -28.87
N GLU A 90 15.18 -27.59 -27.88
CA GLU A 90 14.55 -27.52 -26.55
C GLU A 90 15.23 -26.47 -25.66
N GLU A 91 16.53 -26.22 -25.82
CA GLU A 91 17.30 -25.24 -25.06
C GLU A 91 16.77 -23.82 -25.24
N GLY A 92 16.39 -23.41 -26.45
CA GLY A 92 15.82 -22.08 -26.71
C GLY A 92 14.50 -21.85 -25.94
N SER A 93 13.64 -22.85 -25.89
CA SER A 93 12.36 -22.80 -25.17
C SER A 93 12.58 -22.80 -23.64
N SER A 94 13.56 -23.54 -23.14
CA SER A 94 13.88 -23.63 -21.72
C SER A 94 14.49 -22.31 -21.18
N VAL A 95 15.36 -21.68 -21.95
CA VAL A 95 15.97 -20.38 -21.61
C VAL A 95 14.91 -19.27 -21.56
N GLN A 96 14.03 -19.20 -22.58
CA GLN A 96 12.94 -18.24 -22.60
C GLN A 96 11.99 -18.40 -21.39
N SER A 97 11.64 -19.63 -21.04
CA SER A 97 10.84 -19.93 -19.84
C SER A 97 11.55 -19.51 -18.56
N MET A 98 12.86 -19.63 -18.47
CA MET A 98 13.64 -19.19 -17.33
C MET A 98 13.66 -17.67 -17.19
N GLU A 99 13.85 -16.94 -18.29
CA GLU A 99 13.81 -15.48 -18.31
C GLU A 99 12.43 -14.95 -17.89
N GLU A 100 11.35 -15.55 -18.38
CA GLU A 100 9.98 -15.21 -17.98
C GLU A 100 9.75 -15.39 -16.47
N GLN A 101 10.25 -16.49 -15.90
CA GLN A 101 10.18 -16.74 -14.46
C GLN A 101 11.01 -15.75 -13.63
N MET A 102 12.21 -15.36 -14.10
CA MET A 102 13.02 -14.34 -13.44
C MET A 102 12.31 -12.98 -13.43
N VAL A 103 11.70 -12.59 -14.55
CA VAL A 103 10.91 -11.35 -14.64
C VAL A 103 9.69 -11.42 -13.71
N ALA A 104 9.02 -12.56 -13.61
CA ALA A 104 7.91 -12.77 -12.69
C ALA A 104 8.37 -12.66 -11.22
N ALA A 105 9.49 -13.27 -10.86
CA ALA A 105 10.09 -13.15 -9.53
C ALA A 105 10.44 -11.70 -9.17
N GLU A 106 11.02 -10.94 -10.10
CA GLU A 106 11.30 -9.52 -9.87
C GLU A 106 10.04 -8.69 -9.64
N ARG A 107 8.96 -8.95 -10.40
CA ARG A 107 7.67 -8.27 -10.20
C ARG A 107 7.09 -8.58 -8.83
N LEU A 108 7.11 -9.85 -8.41
CA LEU A 108 6.66 -10.26 -7.07
C LEU A 108 7.50 -9.61 -5.97
N LYS A 109 8.81 -9.58 -6.11
CA LYS A 109 9.71 -8.90 -5.16
C LYS A 109 9.37 -7.43 -5.00
N LYS A 110 9.15 -6.71 -6.09
CA LYS A 110 8.71 -5.29 -6.08
C LYS A 110 7.33 -5.14 -5.41
N PHE A 111 6.42 -6.06 -5.68
CA PHE A 111 5.08 -6.07 -5.09
C PHE A 111 5.14 -6.31 -3.57
N ILE A 112 5.90 -7.31 -3.11
CA ILE A 112 6.14 -7.60 -1.69
C ILE A 112 6.72 -6.36 -0.99
N THR A 113 7.76 -5.74 -1.55
CA THR A 113 8.34 -4.51 -1.00
C THR A 113 7.31 -3.38 -0.91
N GLY A 114 6.46 -3.23 -1.93
CA GLY A 114 5.39 -2.24 -1.94
C GLY A 114 4.36 -2.48 -0.82
N LEU A 115 3.98 -3.74 -0.57
CA LEU A 115 3.07 -4.11 0.52
C LEU A 115 3.69 -3.88 1.90
N GLN A 116 4.97 -4.20 2.09
CA GLN A 116 5.69 -3.92 3.34
C GLN A 116 5.75 -2.42 3.64
N GLN A 117 6.03 -1.61 2.63
CA GLN A 117 5.98 -0.15 2.76
C GLN A 117 4.56 0.38 3.04
N ALA A 118 3.52 -0.30 2.55
CA ALA A 118 2.14 0.04 2.88
C ALA A 118 1.82 -0.24 4.36
N LEU A 119 2.29 -1.36 4.92
CA LEU A 119 2.17 -1.66 6.35
C LEU A 119 2.86 -0.59 7.22
N LEU A 120 4.07 -0.19 6.85
CA LEU A 120 4.78 0.88 7.56
C LEU A 120 4.02 2.21 7.53
N ARG A 121 3.35 2.53 6.40
CA ARG A 121 2.48 3.73 6.32
C ARG A 121 1.23 3.60 7.18
N ILE A 122 0.68 2.41 7.37
CA ILE A 122 -0.43 2.16 8.29
C ILE A 122 0.01 2.45 9.73
N GLU A 123 1.18 1.98 10.14
CA GLU A 123 1.75 2.24 11.47
C GLU A 123 1.95 3.74 11.72
N ASN A 124 2.44 4.45 10.72
CA ASN A 124 2.62 5.91 10.76
C ASN A 124 1.32 6.70 10.55
N LYS A 125 0.16 6.03 10.38
CA LYS A 125 -1.15 6.65 10.12
C LYS A 125 -1.19 7.56 8.86
N THR A 126 -0.29 7.32 7.92
CA THR A 126 -0.17 8.06 6.64
C THR A 126 -0.68 7.24 5.44
N TYR A 127 -1.22 6.04 5.70
CA TYR A 127 -1.73 5.17 4.65
C TYR A 127 -2.97 5.77 3.97
N GLY A 128 -3.04 5.58 2.66
CA GLY A 128 -4.16 6.02 1.84
C GLY A 128 -4.17 7.52 1.50
N ILE A 129 -3.13 8.27 1.86
CA ILE A 129 -2.98 9.68 1.48
C ILE A 129 -2.16 9.77 0.18
N CYS A 130 -2.69 10.43 -0.83
CA CYS A 130 -2.00 10.64 -2.10
C CYS A 130 -0.77 11.53 -1.92
N ARG A 131 0.38 11.12 -2.44
CA ARG A 131 1.65 11.89 -2.33
C ARG A 131 1.59 13.25 -3.06
N VAL A 132 0.84 13.34 -4.14
CA VAL A 132 0.74 14.54 -4.99
C VAL A 132 -0.40 15.44 -4.54
N THR A 133 -1.62 14.92 -4.51
CA THR A 133 -2.83 15.71 -4.23
C THR A 133 -3.09 15.92 -2.73
N LYS A 134 -2.40 15.17 -1.85
CA LYS A 134 -2.64 15.16 -0.39
C LYS A 134 -4.07 14.77 0.02
N LYS A 135 -4.90 14.37 -0.94
CA LYS A 135 -6.26 13.86 -0.71
C LYS A 135 -6.26 12.37 -0.43
N LEU A 136 -7.32 11.87 0.20
CA LEU A 136 -7.50 10.43 0.41
C LEU A 136 -7.69 9.71 -0.93
N ILE A 137 -7.02 8.58 -1.05
CA ILE A 137 -7.20 7.64 -2.16
C ILE A 137 -8.49 6.84 -1.87
N PRO A 138 -9.41 6.67 -2.83
CA PRO A 138 -10.63 5.90 -2.62
C PRO A 138 -10.38 4.47 -2.13
N LYS A 139 -11.24 3.96 -1.24
CA LYS A 139 -11.11 2.61 -0.66
C LYS A 139 -11.09 1.51 -1.73
N GLU A 140 -11.92 1.65 -2.76
CA GLU A 140 -12.00 0.71 -3.89
C GLU A 140 -10.65 0.54 -4.57
N ARG A 141 -9.93 1.66 -4.76
CA ARG A 141 -8.59 1.64 -5.32
C ARG A 141 -7.57 0.97 -4.39
N LEU A 142 -7.67 1.22 -3.09
CA LEU A 142 -6.77 0.59 -2.10
C LEU A 142 -7.05 -0.90 -1.92
N ARG A 143 -8.29 -1.35 -2.09
CA ARG A 143 -8.64 -2.77 -2.10
C ARG A 143 -8.08 -3.48 -3.33
N ALA A 144 -8.15 -2.82 -4.49
CA ALA A 144 -7.57 -3.36 -5.74
C ALA A 144 -6.04 -3.31 -5.72
N VAL A 145 -5.45 -2.18 -5.31
CA VAL A 145 -4.01 -1.94 -5.29
C VAL A 145 -3.59 -1.41 -3.91
N PRO A 146 -3.36 -2.28 -2.92
CA PRO A 146 -3.12 -1.89 -1.54
C PRO A 146 -1.85 -1.06 -1.32
N HIS A 147 -0.84 -1.21 -2.17
CA HIS A 147 0.40 -0.44 -2.12
C HIS A 147 0.34 0.90 -2.85
N ALA A 148 -0.84 1.31 -3.36
CA ALA A 148 -0.99 2.57 -4.09
C ALA A 148 -0.62 3.79 -3.23
N THR A 149 0.14 4.71 -3.82
CA THR A 149 0.57 5.98 -3.22
C THR A 149 0.00 7.20 -3.93
N LEU A 150 -0.69 6.98 -5.04
CA LEU A 150 -1.25 8.01 -5.90
C LEU A 150 -2.74 7.76 -6.14
N SER A 151 -3.54 8.82 -6.20
CA SER A 151 -4.91 8.74 -6.70
C SER A 151 -4.90 8.44 -8.21
N ILE A 152 -6.04 8.06 -8.76
CA ILE A 152 -6.17 7.79 -10.20
C ILE A 152 -5.83 9.05 -11.00
N GLU A 153 -6.35 10.18 -10.60
CA GLU A 153 -6.11 11.49 -11.22
C GLU A 153 -4.62 11.84 -11.25
N ALA A 154 -3.94 11.69 -10.10
CA ALA A 154 -2.51 11.96 -10.00
C ALA A 154 -1.67 11.01 -10.86
N LYS A 155 -2.09 9.74 -10.98
CA LYS A 155 -1.39 8.78 -11.85
C LYS A 155 -1.57 9.08 -13.32
N LEU A 156 -2.77 9.46 -13.74
CA LEU A 156 -3.04 9.87 -15.13
C LEU A 156 -2.31 11.17 -15.50
N ALA A 157 -2.17 12.10 -14.57
CA ALA A 157 -1.42 13.34 -14.79
C ALA A 157 0.10 13.09 -14.95
N GLN A 158 0.65 12.07 -14.31
CA GLN A 158 2.08 11.68 -14.45
C GLN A 158 2.37 10.85 -15.71
N GLY A 159 1.35 10.25 -16.31
CA GLY A 159 1.48 9.43 -17.53
C GLY A 159 1.39 10.20 -18.84
N LYS A 160 1.26 11.53 -18.76
CA LYS A 160 1.37 12.48 -19.88
C LYS A 160 2.77 13.11 -19.82
#